data_670c3572325b707abd77c03aaa0c7658
#
_entry.id   670c3572325b707abd77c03aaa0c7658
#
_cell.length_a   1.000
_cell.length_b   1.000
_cell.length_c   1.000
_cell.angle_alpha   90.00
_cell.angle_beta   90.00
_cell.angle_gamma   90.00
#
_symmetry.space_group_name_H-M   'P 1'
#
loop_
_entity.id
_entity.type
_entity.pdbx_description
1 polymer ?
#
loop_
_entity_poly.entity_id
_entity_poly.type
_entity_poly.pdbx_seq_one_letter_code
_entity_poly.pdbx_strand_id
1 'polypeptide(L)'
;MLFRSSVRDPDKAKYVGTDEQWTNAEAALVAGLEAIGETYEVGVGEAAFYGPKIDFQVRDAHRREFTNNTVQVDFQLPERFGLEYVAADGSRQRPVMVHRGAFGAMERMIAYLIEHYAGAFPTWLSPVQVAVLPITDAHVAYAGEVAACLRRTRVRVEVDDRPERVGKKIAEARGRRIPYLAVVGGREAEAGTVQVRNRAGDQSTEPLADFAQRVTLEIAERSR
;
A
#
# COMPACT_ATOMS: atom_id res chain seq x y z
N MET A 1 9.53 11.17 3.66
CA MET A 1 8.75 11.61 2.50
C MET A 1 8.87 13.12 2.45
N LEU A 2 9.07 13.69 1.26
CA LEU A 2 9.20 15.14 1.06
C LEU A 2 8.07 15.58 0.12
N PHE A 3 7.40 16.68 0.46
CA PHE A 3 6.44 17.31 -0.44
C PHE A 3 7.14 18.34 -1.31
N ARG A 4 6.78 18.41 -2.57
CA ARG A 4 7.27 19.40 -3.53
C ARG A 4 6.11 20.07 -4.21
N SER A 5 6.01 21.40 -4.05
CA SER A 5 5.08 22.24 -4.83
C SER A 5 5.76 22.56 -6.17
N SER A 6 5.34 21.85 -7.22
CA SER A 6 5.88 22.02 -8.57
C SER A 6 5.12 23.12 -9.31
N VAL A 7 5.81 24.19 -9.55
CA VAL A 7 5.28 25.43 -10.18
C VAL A 7 5.84 25.60 -11.59
N ARG A 8 5.21 26.50 -12.38
CA ARG A 8 5.69 26.79 -13.73
C ARG A 8 7.04 27.51 -13.72
N ASP A 9 7.78 27.40 -14.83
CA ASP A 9 8.99 28.16 -15.10
C ASP A 9 8.63 29.62 -15.43
N PRO A 10 9.51 30.60 -15.14
CA PRO A 10 9.39 31.97 -15.67
C PRO A 10 9.31 32.03 -17.18
N ASP A 11 10.01 31.14 -17.90
CA ASP A 11 9.75 30.90 -19.33
C ASP A 11 8.44 30.15 -19.51
N LYS A 12 7.41 30.86 -19.90
CA LYS A 12 6.03 30.37 -19.99
C LYS A 12 5.72 29.59 -21.28
N ALA A 13 6.67 29.41 -22.19
CA ALA A 13 6.41 28.93 -23.55
C ALA A 13 5.74 27.54 -23.61
N LYS A 14 5.99 26.67 -22.63
CA LYS A 14 5.40 25.32 -22.59
C LYS A 14 4.08 25.23 -21.83
N TYR A 15 3.67 26.29 -21.14
CA TYR A 15 2.51 26.26 -20.25
C TYR A 15 1.30 26.91 -20.90
N VAL A 16 0.12 26.35 -20.70
CA VAL A 16 -1.15 26.85 -21.20
C VAL A 16 -1.97 27.48 -20.07
N GLY A 17 -2.87 28.40 -20.44
CA GLY A 17 -3.73 29.13 -19.49
C GLY A 17 -3.23 30.53 -19.19
N THR A 18 -4.03 31.27 -18.41
CA THR A 18 -3.73 32.63 -18.00
C THR A 18 -2.88 32.70 -16.73
N ASP A 19 -2.17 33.81 -16.54
CA ASP A 19 -1.38 34.02 -15.32
C ASP A 19 -2.24 33.96 -14.05
N GLU A 20 -3.48 34.45 -14.13
CA GLU A 20 -4.42 34.42 -13.03
C GLU A 20 -4.80 32.98 -12.64
N GLN A 21 -5.12 32.14 -13.63
CA GLN A 21 -5.40 30.72 -13.39
C GLN A 21 -4.23 30.02 -12.67
N TRP A 22 -3.00 30.25 -13.12
CA TRP A 22 -1.79 29.69 -12.51
C TRP A 22 -1.60 30.19 -11.08
N THR A 23 -1.70 31.50 -10.86
CA THR A 23 -1.54 32.08 -9.51
C THR A 23 -2.56 31.51 -8.54
N ASN A 24 -3.83 31.41 -8.95
CA ASN A 24 -4.89 30.87 -8.11
C ASN A 24 -4.69 29.37 -7.82
N ALA A 25 -4.27 28.59 -8.82
CA ALA A 25 -4.04 27.16 -8.66
C ALA A 25 -2.81 26.87 -7.77
N GLU A 26 -1.71 27.59 -7.96
CA GLU A 26 -0.51 27.50 -7.12
C GLU A 26 -0.84 27.86 -5.67
N ALA A 27 -1.56 28.95 -5.44
CA ALA A 27 -1.98 29.37 -4.11
C ALA A 27 -2.89 28.33 -3.43
N ALA A 28 -3.82 27.72 -4.18
CA ALA A 28 -4.70 26.68 -3.65
C ALA A 28 -3.92 25.43 -3.20
N LEU A 29 -2.91 25.00 -3.97
CA LEU A 29 -2.05 23.86 -3.60
C LEU A 29 -1.20 24.16 -2.36
N VAL A 30 -0.63 25.37 -2.27
CA VAL A 30 0.13 25.81 -1.09
C VAL A 30 -0.77 25.87 0.15
N ALA A 31 -1.95 26.45 0.04
CA ALA A 31 -2.92 26.47 1.15
C ALA A 31 -3.30 25.05 1.61
N GLY A 32 -3.41 24.10 0.69
CA GLY A 32 -3.63 22.68 1.03
C GLY A 32 -2.48 22.07 1.82
N LEU A 33 -1.23 22.35 1.47
CA LEU A 33 -0.05 21.87 2.21
C LEU A 33 0.03 22.51 3.61
N GLU A 34 -0.22 23.81 3.70
CA GLU A 34 -0.23 24.54 4.97
C GLU A 34 -1.34 24.03 5.91
N ALA A 35 -2.52 23.74 5.37
CA ALA A 35 -3.65 23.22 6.15
C ALA A 35 -3.38 21.86 6.81
N ILE A 36 -2.51 21.04 6.21
CA ILE A 36 -2.10 19.75 6.80
C ILE A 36 -0.82 19.85 7.64
N GLY A 37 -0.21 21.05 7.74
CA GLY A 37 0.98 21.33 8.54
C GLY A 37 2.28 20.69 7.99
N GLU A 38 2.33 20.39 6.70
CA GLU A 38 3.49 19.76 6.07
C GLU A 38 4.46 20.79 5.49
N THR A 39 5.76 20.50 5.64
CA THR A 39 6.81 21.27 4.99
C THR A 39 7.00 20.82 3.56
N TYR A 40 7.33 21.76 2.67
CA TYR A 40 7.52 21.47 1.24
C TYR A 40 8.66 22.28 0.64
N GLU A 41 9.18 21.76 -0.47
CA GLU A 41 10.11 22.50 -1.35
C GLU A 41 9.35 23.02 -2.56
N VAL A 42 9.86 24.10 -3.18
CA VAL A 42 9.32 24.62 -4.43
C VAL A 42 10.17 24.13 -5.60
N GLY A 43 9.55 23.38 -6.52
CA GLY A 43 10.15 22.89 -7.76
C GLY A 43 9.77 23.80 -8.93
N VAL A 44 10.61 24.78 -9.26
CA VAL A 44 10.39 25.68 -10.39
C VAL A 44 10.60 24.93 -11.71
N GLY A 45 9.67 25.06 -12.63
CA GLY A 45 9.75 24.39 -13.95
C GLY A 45 9.27 22.94 -13.95
N GLU A 46 8.90 22.38 -12.79
CA GLU A 46 8.48 20.97 -12.66
C GLU A 46 6.95 20.78 -12.79
N ALA A 47 6.18 21.85 -12.95
CA ALA A 47 4.74 21.78 -13.19
C ALA A 47 4.41 21.05 -14.50
N ALA A 48 3.22 20.45 -14.57
CA ALA A 48 2.66 19.98 -15.84
C ALA A 48 2.32 21.19 -16.73
N PHE A 49 2.26 20.98 -18.04
CA PHE A 49 1.95 22.08 -18.98
C PHE A 49 0.56 22.67 -18.77
N TYR A 50 -0.36 21.92 -18.15
CA TYR A 50 -1.76 22.26 -17.92
C TYR A 50 -2.06 22.74 -16.50
N GLY A 51 -1.11 22.68 -15.58
CA GLY A 51 -1.32 23.14 -14.20
C GLY A 51 -0.22 22.75 -13.22
N PRO A 52 -0.22 23.40 -12.05
CA PRO A 52 0.71 23.09 -10.98
C PRO A 52 0.35 21.79 -10.27
N LYS A 53 1.31 21.25 -9.51
CA LYS A 53 1.12 19.98 -8.80
C LYS A 53 1.87 19.91 -7.47
N ILE A 54 1.37 19.07 -6.57
CA ILE A 54 2.11 18.61 -5.40
C ILE A 54 2.65 17.23 -5.73
N ASP A 55 3.96 17.08 -5.67
CA ASP A 55 4.66 15.81 -5.82
C ASP A 55 5.08 15.26 -4.45
N PHE A 56 4.83 13.97 -4.25
CA PHE A 56 5.29 13.23 -3.08
C PHE A 56 6.59 12.53 -3.44
N GLN A 57 7.70 13.08 -2.96
CA GLN A 57 9.01 12.54 -3.23
C GLN A 57 9.38 11.46 -2.20
N VAL A 58 9.89 10.36 -2.67
CA VAL A 58 10.47 9.29 -1.84
C VAL A 58 11.93 9.09 -2.22
N ARG A 59 12.73 8.64 -1.25
CA ARG A 59 14.14 8.28 -1.46
C ARG A 59 14.29 6.77 -1.36
N ASP A 60 14.96 6.16 -2.34
CA ASP A 60 15.34 4.76 -2.29
C ASP A 60 16.55 4.52 -1.35
N ALA A 61 16.97 3.26 -1.21
CA ALA A 61 18.13 2.88 -0.40
C ALA A 61 19.43 3.54 -0.87
N HIS A 62 19.54 3.94 -2.14
CA HIS A 62 20.65 4.69 -2.72
C HIS A 62 20.51 6.22 -2.60
N ARG A 63 19.49 6.71 -1.87
CA ARG A 63 19.15 8.12 -1.71
C ARG A 63 18.72 8.83 -2.99
N ARG A 64 18.36 8.11 -4.05
CA ARG A 64 17.81 8.69 -5.27
C ARG A 64 16.36 9.08 -5.01
N GLU A 65 16.02 10.31 -5.40
CA GLU A 65 14.65 10.81 -5.29
C GLU A 65 13.83 10.44 -6.52
N PHE A 66 12.58 10.11 -6.30
CA PHE A 66 11.59 9.94 -7.34
C PHE A 66 10.19 10.29 -6.84
N THR A 67 9.37 10.82 -7.74
CA THR A 67 7.96 11.09 -7.45
C THR A 67 7.20 9.77 -7.39
N ASN A 68 6.55 9.53 -6.26
CA ASN A 68 5.71 8.34 -6.06
C ASN A 68 4.23 8.64 -6.28
N ASN A 69 3.76 9.75 -5.72
CA ASN A 69 2.37 10.20 -5.79
C ASN A 69 2.34 11.63 -6.28
N THR A 70 1.21 12.06 -6.85
CA THR A 70 1.01 13.44 -7.25
C THR A 70 -0.46 13.85 -7.11
N VAL A 71 -0.67 15.14 -6.81
CA VAL A 71 -1.97 15.82 -6.92
C VAL A 71 -1.77 17.00 -7.85
N GLN A 72 -2.56 17.09 -8.91
CA GLN A 72 -2.41 18.08 -9.95
C GLN A 72 -3.71 18.85 -10.14
N VAL A 73 -3.64 20.16 -10.25
CA VAL A 73 -4.77 21.02 -10.60
C VAL A 73 -4.76 21.26 -12.10
N ASP A 74 -5.90 21.06 -12.74
CA ASP A 74 -6.06 21.19 -14.18
C ASP A 74 -7.31 22.04 -14.49
N PHE A 75 -7.10 23.17 -15.07
CA PHE A 75 -8.15 24.06 -15.55
C PHE A 75 -8.26 24.07 -17.10
N GLN A 76 -7.37 23.36 -17.80
CA GLN A 76 -7.30 23.33 -19.25
C GLN A 76 -8.17 22.24 -19.88
N LEU A 77 -8.16 21.02 -19.36
CA LEU A 77 -9.01 19.96 -19.90
C LEU A 77 -10.49 20.24 -19.76
N PRO A 78 -11.00 20.77 -18.61
CA PRO A 78 -12.38 21.21 -18.52
C PRO A 78 -12.77 22.24 -19.59
N GLU A 79 -11.88 23.17 -19.93
CA GLU A 79 -12.10 24.14 -20.98
C GLU A 79 -12.13 23.49 -22.36
N ARG A 80 -11.14 22.68 -22.67
CA ARG A 80 -11.03 21.99 -23.97
C ARG A 80 -12.17 21.04 -24.27
N PHE A 81 -12.72 20.39 -23.23
CA PHE A 81 -13.88 19.49 -23.34
C PHE A 81 -15.23 20.21 -23.19
N GLY A 82 -15.24 21.53 -22.98
CA GLY A 82 -16.47 22.28 -22.81
C GLY A 82 -17.30 21.85 -21.59
N LEU A 83 -16.63 21.37 -20.53
CA LEU A 83 -17.31 20.89 -19.32
C LEU A 83 -17.93 22.06 -18.56
N GLU A 84 -19.17 21.88 -18.13
CA GLU A 84 -19.91 22.87 -17.33
C GLU A 84 -20.69 22.16 -16.21
N TYR A 85 -20.89 22.87 -15.11
CA TYR A 85 -21.83 22.49 -14.06
C TYR A 85 -22.77 23.64 -13.71
N VAL A 86 -23.91 23.30 -13.11
CA VAL A 86 -24.85 24.30 -12.62
C VAL A 86 -24.50 24.64 -11.17
N ALA A 87 -24.14 25.91 -10.93
CA ALA A 87 -23.81 26.37 -9.59
C ALA A 87 -25.09 26.60 -8.75
N ALA A 88 -24.92 26.87 -7.45
CA ALA A 88 -26.04 27.05 -6.52
C ALA A 88 -26.96 28.24 -6.87
N ASP A 89 -26.45 29.24 -7.59
CA ASP A 89 -27.17 30.39 -8.10
C ASP A 89 -27.88 30.14 -9.46
N GLY A 90 -27.76 28.89 -9.98
CA GLY A 90 -28.33 28.51 -11.28
C GLY A 90 -27.45 28.87 -12.47
N SER A 91 -26.32 29.56 -12.29
CA SER A 91 -25.39 29.85 -13.38
C SER A 91 -24.63 28.62 -13.86
N ARG A 92 -24.21 28.61 -15.13
CA ARG A 92 -23.31 27.60 -15.66
C ARG A 92 -21.87 28.04 -15.43
N GLN A 93 -21.11 27.20 -14.79
CA GLN A 93 -19.71 27.45 -14.48
C GLN A 93 -18.81 26.31 -14.95
N ARG A 94 -17.56 26.63 -15.23
CA ARG A 94 -16.56 25.65 -15.62
C ARG A 94 -15.94 25.00 -14.37
N PRO A 95 -15.88 23.65 -14.29
CA PRO A 95 -15.22 22.98 -13.19
C PRO A 95 -13.70 23.11 -13.29
N VAL A 96 -13.03 22.96 -12.17
CA VAL A 96 -11.60 22.68 -12.11
C VAL A 96 -11.42 21.18 -11.88
N MET A 97 -10.51 20.55 -12.59
CA MET A 97 -10.22 19.11 -12.43
C MET A 97 -9.02 18.91 -11.51
N VAL A 98 -9.11 17.94 -10.63
CA VAL A 98 -8.00 17.51 -9.79
C VAL A 98 -7.63 16.10 -10.15
N HIS A 99 -6.43 15.91 -10.68
CA HIS A 99 -5.85 14.61 -10.94
C HIS A 99 -5.09 14.12 -9.71
N ARG A 100 -5.24 12.84 -9.37
CA ARG A 100 -4.53 12.23 -8.27
C ARG A 100 -3.91 10.90 -8.70
N GLY A 101 -2.59 10.85 -8.71
CA GLY A 101 -1.84 9.60 -8.81
C GLY A 101 -1.53 9.08 -7.40
N ALA A 102 -2.24 8.02 -6.95
CA ALA A 102 -2.11 7.54 -5.57
C ALA A 102 -0.83 6.72 -5.33
N PHE A 103 -0.31 6.03 -6.34
CA PHE A 103 0.83 5.13 -6.21
C PHE A 103 1.91 5.29 -7.30
N GLY A 104 1.70 6.18 -8.26
CA GLY A 104 2.54 6.27 -9.45
C GLY A 104 2.58 4.93 -10.21
N ALA A 105 3.75 4.48 -10.62
CA ALA A 105 3.92 3.15 -11.20
C ALA A 105 3.90 2.08 -10.09
N MET A 106 3.05 1.07 -10.26
CA MET A 106 2.87 -0.01 -9.28
C MET A 106 4.18 -0.75 -9.01
N GLU A 107 4.96 -1.02 -10.05
CA GLU A 107 6.25 -1.70 -9.96
C GLU A 107 7.25 -0.91 -9.10
N ARG A 108 7.27 0.41 -9.24
CA ARG A 108 8.12 1.30 -8.44
C ARG A 108 7.68 1.31 -6.98
N MET A 109 6.38 1.35 -6.72
CA MET A 109 5.84 1.30 -5.37
C MET A 109 6.19 -0.02 -4.68
N ILE A 110 6.05 -1.15 -5.38
CA ILE A 110 6.42 -2.47 -4.88
C ILE A 110 7.92 -2.53 -4.58
N ALA A 111 8.77 -2.05 -5.48
CA ALA A 111 10.21 -2.00 -5.26
C ALA A 111 10.58 -1.18 -4.03
N TYR A 112 9.98 -0.01 -3.85
CA TYR A 112 10.18 0.84 -2.67
C TYR A 112 9.76 0.12 -1.39
N LEU A 113 8.62 -0.56 -1.38
CA LEU A 113 8.14 -1.32 -0.22
C LEU A 113 9.06 -2.49 0.10
N ILE A 114 9.58 -3.21 -0.91
CA ILE A 114 10.56 -4.29 -0.70
C ILE A 114 11.82 -3.73 -0.02
N GLU A 115 12.35 -2.61 -0.48
CA GLU A 115 13.49 -1.96 0.14
C GLU A 115 13.18 -1.49 1.57
N HIS A 116 12.06 -0.80 1.77
CA HIS A 116 11.66 -0.24 3.05
C HIS A 116 11.51 -1.30 4.14
N TYR A 117 10.88 -2.43 3.81
CA TYR A 117 10.67 -3.53 4.75
C TYR A 117 11.74 -4.62 4.68
N ALA A 118 12.77 -4.46 3.85
CA ALA A 118 13.75 -5.50 3.55
C ALA A 118 13.09 -6.86 3.21
N GLY A 119 11.95 -6.81 2.51
CA GLY A 119 11.11 -7.95 2.15
C GLY A 119 10.26 -8.52 3.30
N ALA A 120 10.41 -8.05 4.53
CA ALA A 120 9.62 -8.51 5.68
C ALA A 120 8.36 -7.64 5.87
N PHE A 121 7.46 -7.69 4.91
CA PHE A 121 6.22 -6.91 4.94
C PHE A 121 5.41 -7.11 6.22
N PRO A 122 4.75 -6.06 6.75
CA PRO A 122 3.73 -6.24 7.79
C PRO A 122 2.66 -7.23 7.33
N THR A 123 1.99 -7.88 8.26
CA THR A 123 1.05 -8.97 7.95
C THR A 123 -0.03 -8.54 6.97
N TRP A 124 -0.60 -7.35 7.14
CA TRP A 124 -1.65 -6.84 6.25
C TRP A 124 -1.20 -6.66 4.80
N LEU A 125 0.10 -6.42 4.55
CA LEU A 125 0.68 -6.18 3.22
C LEU A 125 1.31 -7.45 2.63
N SER A 126 1.61 -8.48 3.43
CA SER A 126 2.27 -9.71 2.98
C SER A 126 1.42 -10.47 1.95
N PRO A 127 1.98 -10.91 0.81
CA PRO A 127 1.26 -11.70 -0.20
C PRO A 127 0.69 -13.01 0.36
N VAL A 128 1.48 -13.70 1.19
CA VAL A 128 1.07 -14.84 2.00
C VAL A 128 1.20 -14.43 3.46
N GLN A 129 0.12 -14.49 4.21
CA GLN A 129 0.08 -14.05 5.61
C GLN A 129 0.31 -15.19 6.58
N VAL A 130 -0.20 -16.36 6.24
CA VAL A 130 -0.02 -17.59 7.03
C VAL A 130 0.35 -18.73 6.10
N ALA A 131 1.40 -19.49 6.44
CA ALA A 131 1.69 -20.78 5.84
C ALA A 131 1.28 -21.89 6.83
N VAL A 132 0.40 -22.79 6.40
CA VAL A 132 0.00 -23.96 7.19
C VAL A 132 0.88 -25.15 6.79
N LEU A 133 1.56 -25.74 7.78
CA LEU A 133 2.60 -26.72 7.58
C LEU A 133 2.23 -28.02 8.29
N PRO A 134 1.61 -29.01 7.62
CA PRO A 134 1.37 -30.32 8.21
C PRO A 134 2.70 -31.05 8.45
N ILE A 135 2.82 -31.67 9.63
CA ILE A 135 4.04 -32.42 10.03
C ILE A 135 4.22 -33.69 9.18
N THR A 136 3.10 -34.36 8.89
CA THR A 136 3.04 -35.55 8.03
C THR A 136 1.81 -35.52 7.14
N ASP A 137 1.75 -36.40 6.15
CA ASP A 137 0.62 -36.51 5.21
C ASP A 137 -0.72 -36.79 5.92
N ALA A 138 -0.68 -37.49 7.07
CA ALA A 138 -1.87 -37.74 7.89
C ALA A 138 -2.57 -36.47 8.40
N HIS A 139 -1.86 -35.34 8.44
CA HIS A 139 -2.38 -34.08 8.96
C HIS A 139 -2.75 -33.06 7.87
N VAL A 140 -2.65 -33.46 6.59
CA VAL A 140 -3.00 -32.58 5.44
C VAL A 140 -4.49 -32.21 5.49
N ALA A 141 -5.37 -33.13 5.88
CA ALA A 141 -6.80 -32.84 6.01
C ALA A 141 -7.05 -31.72 7.02
N TYR A 142 -6.47 -31.82 8.22
CA TYR A 142 -6.59 -30.79 9.24
C TYR A 142 -5.94 -29.46 8.82
N ALA A 143 -4.79 -29.50 8.14
CA ALA A 143 -4.19 -28.30 7.56
C ALA A 143 -5.12 -27.60 6.57
N GLY A 144 -5.91 -28.36 5.80
CA GLY A 144 -6.96 -27.86 4.94
C GLY A 144 -8.09 -27.14 5.71
N GLU A 145 -8.51 -27.72 6.84
CA GLU A 145 -9.53 -27.10 7.73
C GLU A 145 -9.04 -25.79 8.32
N VAL A 146 -7.78 -25.75 8.81
CA VAL A 146 -7.12 -24.54 9.31
C VAL A 146 -7.08 -23.47 8.22
N ALA A 147 -6.64 -23.82 7.02
CA ALA A 147 -6.58 -22.89 5.91
C ALA A 147 -7.99 -22.39 5.51
N ALA A 148 -9.00 -23.26 5.51
CA ALA A 148 -10.38 -22.88 5.21
C ALA A 148 -10.94 -21.91 6.27
N CYS A 149 -10.64 -22.14 7.55
CA CYS A 149 -11.01 -21.25 8.63
C CYS A 149 -10.43 -19.84 8.43
N LEU A 150 -9.14 -19.73 8.19
CA LEU A 150 -8.44 -18.47 7.96
C LEU A 150 -8.92 -17.76 6.68
N ARG A 151 -9.16 -18.49 5.60
CA ARG A 151 -9.69 -17.90 4.34
C ARG A 151 -11.08 -17.29 4.50
N ARG A 152 -11.95 -17.86 5.35
CA ARG A 152 -13.26 -17.27 5.66
C ARG A 152 -13.15 -15.85 6.25
N THR A 153 -12.08 -15.55 6.95
CA THR A 153 -11.77 -14.20 7.48
C THR A 153 -10.89 -13.38 6.53
N ARG A 154 -10.77 -13.80 5.26
CA ARG A 154 -9.99 -13.15 4.20
C ARG A 154 -8.48 -13.11 4.44
N VAL A 155 -7.96 -13.94 5.31
CA VAL A 155 -6.52 -14.13 5.47
C VAL A 155 -5.96 -14.87 4.24
N ARG A 156 -4.85 -14.39 3.68
CA ARG A 156 -4.15 -15.03 2.55
C ARG A 156 -3.30 -16.18 3.06
N VAL A 157 -3.74 -17.41 2.79
CA VAL A 157 -3.20 -18.63 3.35
C VAL A 157 -2.70 -19.56 2.26
N GLU A 158 -1.53 -20.14 2.49
CA GLU A 158 -0.93 -21.21 1.71
C GLU A 158 -0.81 -22.46 2.59
N VAL A 159 -1.05 -23.64 2.02
CA VAL A 159 -0.79 -24.95 2.67
C VAL A 159 0.40 -25.59 1.95
N ASP A 160 1.42 -25.96 2.69
CA ASP A 160 2.56 -26.72 2.15
C ASP A 160 2.35 -28.22 2.44
N ASP A 161 1.62 -28.88 1.54
CA ASP A 161 1.30 -30.30 1.61
C ASP A 161 2.33 -31.22 0.94
N ARG A 162 3.47 -30.66 0.52
CA ARG A 162 4.54 -31.46 -0.10
C ARG A 162 5.05 -32.53 0.86
N PRO A 163 5.46 -33.71 0.34
CA PRO A 163 6.00 -34.80 1.16
C PRO A 163 7.45 -34.50 1.60
N GLU A 164 7.61 -33.41 2.35
CA GLU A 164 8.89 -32.91 2.85
C GLU A 164 8.92 -32.84 4.37
N ARG A 165 10.11 -32.91 4.96
CA ARG A 165 10.27 -32.73 6.41
C ARG A 165 9.80 -31.35 6.85
N VAL A 166 9.03 -31.28 7.94
CA VAL A 166 8.50 -30.04 8.47
C VAL A 166 9.57 -28.96 8.72
N GLY A 167 10.78 -29.38 9.14
CA GLY A 167 11.92 -28.46 9.32
C GLY A 167 12.33 -27.76 8.02
N LYS A 168 12.29 -28.46 6.87
CA LYS A 168 12.56 -27.86 5.55
C LYS A 168 11.45 -26.90 5.16
N LYS A 169 10.19 -27.29 5.31
CA LYS A 169 9.03 -26.42 5.07
C LYS A 169 9.11 -25.11 5.87
N ILE A 170 9.46 -25.22 7.18
CA ILE A 170 9.66 -24.06 8.05
C ILE A 170 10.81 -23.17 7.54
N ALA A 171 11.94 -23.76 7.15
CA ALA A 171 13.10 -23.01 6.67
C ALA A 171 12.78 -22.23 5.37
N GLU A 172 12.09 -22.87 4.43
CA GLU A 172 11.68 -22.27 3.17
C GLU A 172 10.65 -21.16 3.38
N ALA A 173 9.64 -21.38 4.22
CA ALA A 173 8.62 -20.36 4.54
C ALA A 173 9.23 -19.15 5.27
N ARG A 174 10.23 -19.37 6.15
CA ARG A 174 11.03 -18.29 6.76
C ARG A 174 11.87 -17.54 5.74
N GLY A 175 12.50 -18.24 4.79
CA GLY A 175 13.24 -17.62 3.69
C GLY A 175 12.36 -16.68 2.85
N ARG A 176 11.08 -17.02 2.68
CA ARG A 176 10.06 -16.20 2.04
C ARG A 176 9.50 -15.07 2.91
N ARG A 177 9.98 -14.96 4.16
CA ARG A 177 9.55 -13.96 5.16
C ARG A 177 8.04 -13.93 5.44
N ILE A 178 7.39 -15.10 5.40
CA ILE A 178 5.96 -15.23 5.73
C ILE A 178 5.75 -14.85 7.20
N PRO A 179 4.75 -13.99 7.53
CA PRO A 179 4.51 -13.51 8.90
C PRO A 179 4.29 -14.62 9.93
N TYR A 180 3.43 -15.57 9.60
CA TYR A 180 3.03 -16.65 10.49
C TYR A 180 3.15 -18.01 9.84
N LEU A 181 3.69 -18.95 10.60
CA LEU A 181 3.70 -20.37 10.26
C LEU A 181 2.82 -21.11 11.26
N ALA A 182 1.76 -21.76 10.78
CA ALA A 182 0.87 -22.60 11.56
C ALA A 182 1.29 -24.07 11.34
N VAL A 183 2.04 -24.61 12.27
CA VAL A 183 2.47 -26.01 12.24
C VAL A 183 1.38 -26.87 12.86
N VAL A 184 0.98 -27.95 12.20
CA VAL A 184 -0.09 -28.82 12.64
C VAL A 184 0.31 -30.29 12.59
N GLY A 185 0.11 -30.97 13.70
CA GLY A 185 0.34 -32.40 13.90
C GLY A 185 -0.85 -33.07 14.57
N GLY A 186 -0.67 -34.30 15.04
CA GLY A 186 -1.75 -35.06 15.67
C GLY A 186 -2.34 -34.39 16.92
N ARG A 187 -1.49 -33.82 17.77
CA ARG A 187 -1.96 -33.09 18.99
C ARG A 187 -2.79 -31.89 18.66
N GLU A 188 -2.35 -31.11 17.67
CA GLU A 188 -3.08 -29.92 17.22
C GLU A 188 -4.43 -30.30 16.59
N ALA A 189 -4.45 -31.37 15.78
CA ALA A 189 -5.69 -31.86 15.16
C ALA A 189 -6.71 -32.38 16.19
N GLU A 190 -6.26 -33.13 17.21
CA GLU A 190 -7.13 -33.61 18.29
C GLU A 190 -7.68 -32.50 19.18
N ALA A 191 -6.86 -31.47 19.44
CA ALA A 191 -7.20 -30.36 20.33
C ALA A 191 -7.87 -29.19 19.62
N GLY A 192 -7.97 -29.17 18.30
CA GLY A 192 -8.48 -28.02 17.53
C GLY A 192 -7.61 -26.77 17.64
N THR A 193 -6.29 -26.95 17.79
CA THR A 193 -5.30 -25.90 18.00
C THR A 193 -4.33 -25.79 16.82
N VAL A 194 -3.49 -24.77 16.85
CA VAL A 194 -2.35 -24.60 15.91
C VAL A 194 -1.10 -24.22 16.69
N GLN A 195 0.06 -24.76 16.33
CA GLN A 195 1.34 -24.27 16.81
C GLN A 195 1.79 -23.12 15.91
N VAL A 196 1.69 -21.90 16.39
CA VAL A 196 2.04 -20.69 15.65
C VAL A 196 3.50 -20.34 15.88
N ARG A 197 4.18 -19.93 14.82
CA ARG A 197 5.52 -19.34 14.85
C ARG A 197 5.49 -18.03 14.09
N ASN A 198 5.93 -16.94 14.72
CA ASN A 198 6.07 -15.64 14.07
C ASN A 198 7.49 -15.43 13.50
N ARG A 199 7.71 -14.32 12.81
CA ARG A 199 9.04 -13.97 12.26
C ARG A 199 10.10 -13.71 13.31
N ALA A 200 9.72 -13.22 14.48
CA ALA A 200 10.65 -12.95 15.60
C ALA A 200 11.20 -14.25 16.19
N GLY A 201 10.55 -15.40 15.92
CA GLY A 201 10.93 -16.70 16.41
C GLY A 201 10.11 -17.15 17.61
N ASP A 202 9.16 -16.33 18.08
CA ASP A 202 8.26 -16.72 19.16
C ASP A 202 7.34 -17.85 18.71
N GLN A 203 7.00 -18.71 19.67
CA GLN A 203 6.16 -19.87 19.43
C GLN A 203 5.07 -19.94 20.49
N SER A 204 3.85 -20.19 20.05
CA SER A 204 2.69 -20.42 20.90
C SER A 204 1.83 -21.55 20.34
N THR A 205 1.06 -22.19 21.21
CA THR A 205 -0.03 -23.09 20.79
C THR A 205 -1.34 -22.45 21.26
N GLU A 206 -2.23 -22.22 20.35
CA GLU A 206 -3.47 -21.50 20.61
C GLU A 206 -4.65 -22.15 19.86
N PRO A 207 -5.90 -22.01 20.33
CA PRO A 207 -7.09 -22.44 19.59
C PRO A 207 -7.13 -21.79 18.20
N LEU A 208 -7.55 -22.57 17.20
CA LEU A 208 -7.64 -22.08 15.82
C LEU A 208 -8.51 -20.82 15.68
N ALA A 209 -9.60 -20.74 16.42
CA ALA A 209 -10.50 -19.59 16.39
C ALA A 209 -9.81 -18.31 16.91
N ASP A 210 -9.04 -18.41 17.99
CA ASP A 210 -8.32 -17.29 18.61
C ASP A 210 -7.20 -16.79 17.67
N PHE A 211 -6.47 -17.73 17.06
CA PHE A 211 -5.45 -17.39 16.06
C PHE A 211 -6.06 -16.66 14.86
N ALA A 212 -7.16 -17.17 14.32
CA ALA A 212 -7.85 -16.54 13.20
C ALA A 212 -8.36 -15.13 13.55
N GLN A 213 -8.92 -14.95 14.74
CA GLN A 213 -9.39 -13.64 15.22
C GLN A 213 -8.22 -12.67 15.38
N ARG A 214 -7.14 -13.08 16.02
CA ARG A 214 -5.94 -12.25 16.25
C ARG A 214 -5.30 -11.77 14.96
N VAL A 215 -5.08 -12.68 13.99
CA VAL A 215 -4.51 -12.31 12.68
C VAL A 215 -5.44 -11.39 11.90
N THR A 216 -6.75 -11.63 11.98
CA THR A 216 -7.74 -10.76 11.32
C THR A 216 -7.73 -9.35 11.90
N LEU A 217 -7.65 -9.22 13.22
CA LEU A 217 -7.57 -7.92 13.90
C LEU A 217 -6.29 -7.18 13.52
N GLU A 218 -5.13 -7.84 13.58
CA GLU A 218 -3.84 -7.28 13.18
C GLU A 218 -3.86 -6.74 11.74
N ILE A 219 -4.49 -7.49 10.82
CA ILE A 219 -4.65 -7.07 9.42
C ILE A 219 -5.57 -5.83 9.32
N ALA A 220 -6.67 -5.80 10.07
CA ALA A 220 -7.62 -4.69 10.06
C ALA A 220 -7.01 -3.40 10.62
N GLU A 221 -6.23 -3.51 11.67
CA GLU A 221 -5.51 -2.41 12.32
C GLU A 221 -4.28 -1.94 11.53
N ARG A 222 -3.88 -2.68 10.50
CA ARG A 222 -2.65 -2.43 9.72
C ARG A 222 -1.41 -2.29 10.61
N SER A 223 -1.34 -3.10 11.66
CA SER A 223 -0.23 -3.12 12.61
C SER A 223 1.10 -3.38 11.91
N ARG A 224 2.18 -2.75 12.42
CA ARG A 224 3.54 -2.85 11.87
C ARG A 224 4.29 -4.04 12.43
#